data_634681df685bbee71344e631b178a999
#
_entry.id   634681df685bbee71344e631b178a999
#
_cell.length_a   1.000
_cell.length_b   1.000
_cell.length_c   1.000
_cell.angle_alpha   90.00
_cell.angle_beta   90.00
_cell.angle_gamma   90.00
#
_symmetry.space_group_name_H-M   'P 1'
#
loop_
_entity.id
_entity.type
_entity.pdbx_description
1 polymer ?
#
loop_
_entity_poly.entity_id
_entity_poly.type
_entity_poly.pdbx_seq_one_letter_code
_entity_poly.pdbx_strand_id
1 'polypeptide(L)'
;MTLDEVKAGCDVALKYDVASVCCKPCDVKFVAEILKGSDVLVGTVVGFPHGSSTTESKVSETKQAVADGAVEIDVVINIGHLKSGKTQEIQDEISAVVAAAAGNQVKVILENAYLTDAEKVIACKLIEAAGAHYVKTSTGFAPTGATLADVKLMRATCSPKVKVKSAGGVKSLDQLLEFLDAGIDRSGSSSTASILDEFISKYGRD
;
A
#
# COMPACT_ATOMS: atom_id res chain seq x y z
N MET A 1 -6.15 17.04 -6.77
CA MET A 1 -5.60 16.39 -7.99
C MET A 1 -6.72 16.35 -9.01
N THR A 2 -6.51 16.93 -10.17
CA THR A 2 -7.43 16.93 -11.31
C THR A 2 -7.29 15.64 -12.12
N LEU A 3 -8.22 15.36 -13.04
CA LEU A 3 -8.12 14.19 -13.93
C LEU A 3 -6.90 14.27 -14.85
N ASP A 4 -6.48 15.49 -15.27
CA ASP A 4 -5.26 15.68 -16.05
C ASP A 4 -4.00 15.33 -15.26
N GLU A 5 -3.95 15.66 -13.97
CA GLU A 5 -2.84 15.26 -13.09
C GLU A 5 -2.83 13.74 -12.85
N VAL A 6 -4.01 13.11 -12.73
CA VAL A 6 -4.13 11.64 -12.62
C VAL A 6 -3.63 10.98 -13.90
N LYS A 7 -4.05 11.50 -15.08
CA LYS A 7 -3.58 11.00 -16.37
C LYS A 7 -2.06 11.14 -16.51
N ALA A 8 -1.50 12.28 -16.16
CA ALA A 8 -0.04 12.49 -16.20
C ALA A 8 0.70 11.48 -15.30
N GLY A 9 0.13 11.12 -14.13
CA GLY A 9 0.65 10.06 -13.28
C GLY A 9 0.61 8.68 -13.94
N CYS A 10 -0.45 8.37 -14.66
CA CYS A 10 -0.56 7.12 -15.44
C CYS A 10 0.45 7.09 -16.59
N ASP A 11 0.65 8.22 -17.30
CA ASP A 11 1.65 8.32 -18.38
C ASP A 11 3.08 8.07 -17.87
N VAL A 12 3.41 8.57 -16.66
CA VAL A 12 4.68 8.25 -15.98
C VAL A 12 4.76 6.75 -15.66
N ALA A 13 3.70 6.17 -15.13
CA ALA A 13 3.65 4.75 -14.79
C ALA A 13 3.87 3.85 -16.01
N LEU A 14 3.22 4.17 -17.13
CA LEU A 14 3.39 3.45 -18.40
C LEU A 14 4.80 3.62 -18.98
N LYS A 15 5.36 4.84 -18.91
CA LYS A 15 6.72 5.12 -19.40
C LYS A 15 7.79 4.24 -18.73
N TYR A 16 7.65 4.02 -17.43
CA TYR A 16 8.64 3.30 -16.64
C TYR A 16 8.25 1.85 -16.34
N ASP A 17 7.08 1.41 -16.83
CA ASP A 17 6.54 0.06 -16.60
C ASP A 17 6.56 -0.32 -15.12
N VAL A 18 6.01 0.57 -14.28
CA VAL A 18 5.97 0.36 -12.84
C VAL A 18 4.92 -0.68 -12.46
N ALA A 19 5.06 -1.27 -11.29
CA ALA A 19 4.19 -2.35 -10.86
C ALA A 19 2.70 -1.96 -10.72
N SER A 20 2.39 -0.72 -10.29
CA SER A 20 0.99 -0.27 -10.17
C SER A 20 0.88 1.25 -9.99
N VAL A 21 -0.28 1.80 -10.34
CA VAL A 21 -0.75 3.14 -9.97
C VAL A 21 -1.72 3.00 -8.81
N CYS A 22 -1.46 3.71 -7.69
CA CYS A 22 -2.40 3.79 -6.57
C CYS A 22 -3.13 5.13 -6.61
N CYS A 23 -4.40 5.12 -6.97
CA CYS A 23 -5.24 6.31 -7.13
C CYS A 23 -6.30 6.44 -6.03
N LYS A 24 -7.03 7.55 -6.04
CA LYS A 24 -8.20 7.72 -5.17
C LYS A 24 -9.33 6.78 -5.58
N PRO A 25 -10.21 6.34 -4.67
CA PRO A 25 -11.33 5.47 -5.01
C PRO A 25 -12.22 5.99 -6.13
N CYS A 26 -12.48 7.29 -6.18
CA CYS A 26 -13.31 7.92 -7.22
C CYS A 26 -12.66 7.91 -8.62
N ASP A 27 -11.36 7.71 -8.72
CA ASP A 27 -10.61 7.76 -9.97
C ASP A 27 -10.29 6.36 -10.53
N VAL A 28 -10.65 5.27 -9.83
CA VAL A 28 -10.28 3.89 -10.20
C VAL A 28 -10.73 3.55 -11.62
N LYS A 29 -11.98 3.80 -11.95
CA LYS A 29 -12.51 3.51 -13.28
C LYS A 29 -11.78 4.27 -14.38
N PHE A 30 -11.46 5.54 -14.15
CA PHE A 30 -10.70 6.37 -15.09
C PHE A 30 -9.27 5.84 -15.29
N VAL A 31 -8.59 5.47 -14.20
CA VAL A 31 -7.24 4.90 -14.24
C VAL A 31 -7.24 3.52 -14.93
N ALA A 32 -8.24 2.69 -14.66
CA ALA A 32 -8.40 1.38 -15.29
C ALA A 32 -8.52 1.49 -16.82
N GLU A 33 -9.27 2.47 -17.33
CA GLU A 33 -9.38 2.71 -18.78
C GLU A 33 -8.04 3.16 -19.39
N ILE A 34 -7.28 4.02 -18.72
CA ILE A 34 -5.97 4.50 -19.21
C ILE A 34 -4.94 3.37 -19.25
N LEU A 35 -4.90 2.52 -18.21
CA LEU A 35 -3.90 1.46 -18.07
C LEU A 35 -4.28 0.17 -18.81
N LYS A 36 -5.45 0.14 -19.46
CA LYS A 36 -5.94 -1.03 -20.17
C LYS A 36 -4.95 -1.51 -21.25
N GLY A 37 -4.60 -2.79 -21.19
CA GLY A 37 -3.68 -3.41 -22.14
C GLY A 37 -2.19 -3.23 -21.78
N SER A 38 -1.88 -2.65 -20.62
CA SER A 38 -0.53 -2.63 -20.05
C SER A 38 -0.40 -3.63 -18.90
N ASP A 39 0.83 -3.86 -18.45
CA ASP A 39 1.13 -4.69 -17.27
C ASP A 39 1.04 -3.90 -15.96
N VAL A 40 0.83 -2.57 -16.03
CA VAL A 40 0.72 -1.69 -14.86
C VAL A 40 -0.64 -1.91 -14.18
N LEU A 41 -0.61 -2.36 -12.93
CA LEU A 41 -1.80 -2.69 -12.16
C LEU A 41 -2.51 -1.44 -11.62
N VAL A 42 -3.84 -1.55 -11.48
CA VAL A 42 -4.66 -0.52 -10.84
C VAL A 42 -4.79 -0.82 -9.36
N GLY A 43 -4.31 0.08 -8.52
CA GLY A 43 -4.46 0.04 -7.08
C GLY A 43 -5.26 1.22 -6.54
N THR A 44 -5.91 1.04 -5.40
CA THR A 44 -6.60 2.11 -4.69
C THR A 44 -6.54 1.92 -3.18
N VAL A 45 -7.14 2.84 -2.45
CA VAL A 45 -7.14 2.86 -0.99
C VAL A 45 -8.56 2.66 -0.43
N VAL A 46 -8.65 2.13 0.80
CA VAL A 46 -9.90 1.87 1.52
C VAL A 46 -9.78 2.33 2.97
N GLY A 47 -10.84 2.96 3.50
CA GLY A 47 -10.82 3.54 4.86
C GLY A 47 -9.74 4.60 5.05
N PHE A 48 -9.37 5.28 4.01
CA PHE A 48 -8.17 6.10 3.94
C PHE A 48 -8.45 7.59 4.19
N PRO A 49 -7.56 8.37 4.90
CA PRO A 49 -6.28 7.88 5.45
C PRO A 49 -6.35 7.39 6.90
N HIS A 50 -7.48 7.50 7.60
CA HIS A 50 -7.56 7.37 9.05
C HIS A 50 -7.84 5.96 9.59
N GLY A 51 -8.34 5.04 8.75
CA GLY A 51 -8.70 3.69 9.16
C GLY A 51 -9.90 3.57 10.09
N SER A 52 -10.60 4.68 10.36
CA SER A 52 -11.66 4.78 11.36
C SER A 52 -13.07 4.51 10.85
N SER A 53 -13.22 4.11 9.60
CA SER A 53 -14.50 3.66 9.04
C SER A 53 -14.92 2.31 9.65
N THR A 54 -16.22 2.02 9.63
CA THR A 54 -16.71 0.69 10.04
C THR A 54 -16.25 -0.41 9.09
N THR A 55 -16.27 -1.65 9.53
CA THR A 55 -15.94 -2.81 8.70
C THR A 55 -16.84 -2.87 7.46
N GLU A 56 -18.13 -2.63 7.61
CA GLU A 56 -19.11 -2.62 6.50
C GLU A 56 -18.78 -1.55 5.46
N SER A 57 -18.35 -0.37 5.90
CA SER A 57 -17.92 0.71 4.99
C SER A 57 -16.68 0.28 4.19
N LYS A 58 -15.65 -0.26 4.86
CA LYS A 58 -14.45 -0.75 4.19
C LYS A 58 -14.73 -1.88 3.21
N VAL A 59 -15.61 -2.81 3.58
CA VAL A 59 -16.07 -3.90 2.70
C VAL A 59 -16.82 -3.34 1.47
N SER A 60 -17.69 -2.35 1.66
CA SER A 60 -18.41 -1.71 0.55
C SER A 60 -17.47 -0.96 -0.38
N GLU A 61 -16.53 -0.17 0.14
CA GLU A 61 -15.47 0.50 -0.64
C GLU A 61 -14.64 -0.50 -1.42
N THR A 62 -14.24 -1.62 -0.80
CA THR A 62 -13.45 -2.67 -1.45
C THR A 62 -14.20 -3.29 -2.63
N LYS A 63 -15.47 -3.66 -2.43
CA LYS A 63 -16.31 -4.23 -3.51
C LYS A 63 -16.49 -3.26 -4.67
N GLN A 64 -16.72 -1.98 -4.36
CA GLN A 64 -16.84 -0.95 -5.40
C GLN A 64 -15.52 -0.76 -6.15
N ALA A 65 -14.40 -0.69 -5.46
CA ALA A 65 -13.10 -0.55 -6.07
C ALA A 65 -12.78 -1.70 -7.04
N VAL A 66 -13.07 -2.94 -6.64
CA VAL A 66 -12.89 -4.13 -7.48
C VAL A 66 -13.81 -4.08 -8.70
N ALA A 67 -15.08 -3.68 -8.53
CA ALA A 67 -16.03 -3.53 -9.63
C ALA A 67 -15.60 -2.44 -10.64
N ASP A 68 -14.91 -1.40 -10.19
CA ASP A 68 -14.37 -0.32 -11.01
C ASP A 68 -13.02 -0.67 -11.67
N GLY A 69 -12.42 -1.83 -11.36
CA GLY A 69 -11.23 -2.35 -12.01
C GLY A 69 -9.96 -2.35 -11.17
N ALA A 70 -10.03 -2.05 -9.86
CA ALA A 70 -8.87 -2.19 -8.99
C ALA A 70 -8.53 -3.67 -8.74
N VAL A 71 -7.24 -3.99 -8.82
CA VAL A 71 -6.68 -5.32 -8.52
C VAL A 71 -5.72 -5.30 -7.32
N GLU A 72 -5.46 -4.13 -6.77
CA GLU A 72 -4.70 -3.92 -5.54
C GLU A 72 -5.48 -2.98 -4.60
N ILE A 73 -5.69 -3.41 -3.35
CA ILE A 73 -6.45 -2.67 -2.33
C ILE A 73 -5.54 -2.38 -1.14
N ASP A 74 -5.25 -1.11 -0.90
CA ASP A 74 -4.45 -0.64 0.24
C ASP A 74 -5.40 -0.14 1.34
N VAL A 75 -5.78 -0.98 2.31
CA VAL A 75 -6.71 -0.65 3.40
C VAL A 75 -5.97 -0.16 4.64
N VAL A 76 -6.47 0.88 5.31
CA VAL A 76 -5.90 1.37 6.58
C VAL A 76 -6.49 0.59 7.74
N ILE A 77 -5.62 0.06 8.62
CA ILE A 77 -6.02 -0.62 9.86
C ILE A 77 -6.76 0.34 10.79
N ASN A 78 -7.68 -0.15 11.61
CA ASN A 78 -8.28 0.68 12.65
C ASN A 78 -7.27 0.90 13.80
N ILE A 79 -6.54 2.01 13.72
CA ILE A 79 -5.46 2.36 14.66
C ILE A 79 -6.00 2.47 16.10
N GLY A 80 -7.18 3.06 16.27
CA GLY A 80 -7.81 3.21 17.59
C GLY A 80 -8.16 1.87 18.25
N HIS A 81 -8.70 0.93 17.48
CA HIS A 81 -8.99 -0.41 17.95
C HIS A 81 -7.71 -1.19 18.27
N LEU A 82 -6.68 -1.08 17.43
CA LEU A 82 -5.39 -1.72 17.69
C LEU A 82 -4.79 -1.24 19.03
N LYS A 83 -4.75 0.07 19.25
CA LYS A 83 -4.25 0.68 20.49
C LYS A 83 -5.11 0.35 21.72
N SER A 84 -6.37 0.00 21.50
CA SER A 84 -7.30 -0.44 22.55
C SER A 84 -7.25 -1.96 22.82
N GLY A 85 -6.35 -2.70 22.16
CA GLY A 85 -6.19 -4.14 22.32
C GLY A 85 -7.31 -4.98 21.69
N LYS A 86 -8.13 -4.41 20.81
CA LYS A 86 -9.23 -5.09 20.12
C LYS A 86 -8.74 -5.96 18.95
N THR A 87 -7.87 -6.91 19.26
CA THR A 87 -7.16 -7.71 18.25
C THR A 87 -8.06 -8.58 17.40
N GLN A 88 -9.11 -9.18 18.00
CA GLN A 88 -10.05 -10.01 17.26
C GLN A 88 -10.86 -9.17 16.26
N GLU A 89 -11.34 -7.99 16.67
CA GLU A 89 -12.09 -7.08 15.80
C GLU A 89 -11.23 -6.62 14.60
N ILE A 90 -9.94 -6.37 14.82
CA ILE A 90 -8.99 -6.03 13.74
C ILE A 90 -8.81 -7.19 12.77
N GLN A 91 -8.62 -8.40 13.27
CA GLN A 91 -8.45 -9.58 12.42
C GLN A 91 -9.71 -9.85 11.59
N ASP A 92 -10.89 -9.74 12.20
CA ASP A 92 -12.18 -9.93 11.54
C ASP A 92 -12.41 -8.87 10.46
N GLU A 93 -12.10 -7.60 10.74
CA GLU A 93 -12.17 -6.50 9.77
C GLU A 93 -11.29 -6.79 8.55
N ILE A 94 -10.01 -7.13 8.78
CA ILE A 94 -9.07 -7.40 7.67
C ILE A 94 -9.52 -8.62 6.88
N SER A 95 -9.97 -9.69 7.54
CA SER A 95 -10.49 -10.90 6.88
C SER A 95 -11.70 -10.59 6.01
N ALA A 96 -12.61 -9.72 6.48
CA ALA A 96 -13.77 -9.29 5.70
C ALA A 96 -13.37 -8.50 4.45
N VAL A 97 -12.36 -7.63 4.55
CA VAL A 97 -11.80 -6.88 3.41
C VAL A 97 -11.12 -7.84 2.43
N VAL A 98 -10.32 -8.81 2.91
CA VAL A 98 -9.67 -9.82 2.05
C VAL A 98 -10.72 -10.63 1.28
N ALA A 99 -11.78 -11.07 1.94
CA ALA A 99 -12.88 -11.76 1.27
C ALA A 99 -13.58 -10.86 0.22
N ALA A 100 -13.81 -9.59 0.55
CA ALA A 100 -14.44 -8.63 -0.36
C ALA A 100 -13.56 -8.29 -1.59
N ALA A 101 -12.25 -8.41 -1.47
CA ALA A 101 -11.31 -8.20 -2.56
C ALA A 101 -11.34 -9.31 -3.63
N ALA A 102 -12.07 -10.41 -3.40
CA ALA A 102 -12.37 -11.47 -4.38
C ALA A 102 -11.11 -12.03 -5.09
N GLY A 103 -10.04 -12.27 -4.33
CA GLY A 103 -8.77 -12.80 -4.84
C GLY A 103 -7.77 -11.74 -5.29
N ASN A 104 -8.13 -10.46 -5.30
CA ASN A 104 -7.21 -9.36 -5.59
C ASN A 104 -6.29 -9.09 -4.40
N GLN A 105 -5.18 -8.40 -4.64
CA GLN A 105 -4.16 -8.15 -3.61
C GLN A 105 -4.64 -7.16 -2.56
N VAL A 106 -4.57 -7.54 -1.29
CA VAL A 106 -4.85 -6.66 -0.15
C VAL A 106 -3.54 -6.32 0.56
N LYS A 107 -3.32 -5.02 0.78
CA LYS A 107 -2.20 -4.48 1.54
C LYS A 107 -2.77 -3.69 2.71
N VAL A 108 -2.35 -4.01 3.93
CA VAL A 108 -2.83 -3.32 5.13
C VAL A 108 -1.83 -2.27 5.57
N ILE A 109 -2.28 -1.02 5.65
CA ILE A 109 -1.49 0.13 6.09
C ILE A 109 -1.58 0.19 7.62
N LEU A 110 -0.43 0.06 8.28
CA LEU A 110 -0.32 0.13 9.74
C LEU A 110 -0.37 1.57 10.25
N GLU A 111 0.12 2.54 9.47
CA GLU A 111 0.41 3.92 9.87
C GLU A 111 1.38 3.97 11.06
N ASN A 112 2.59 3.49 10.82
CA ASN A 112 3.64 3.26 11.83
C ASN A 112 3.94 4.46 12.71
N ALA A 113 3.75 5.68 12.20
CA ALA A 113 3.95 6.94 12.94
C ALA A 113 3.16 7.01 14.26
N TYR A 114 2.06 6.29 14.37
CA TYR A 114 1.18 6.29 15.55
C TYR A 114 1.32 5.06 16.44
N LEU A 115 2.19 4.10 16.06
CA LEU A 115 2.32 2.80 16.72
C LEU A 115 3.67 2.63 17.40
N THR A 116 3.65 2.00 18.56
CA THR A 116 4.84 1.44 19.19
C THR A 116 5.31 0.19 18.44
N ASP A 117 6.56 -0.22 18.64
CA ASP A 117 7.09 -1.43 17.99
C ASP A 117 6.31 -2.69 18.39
N ALA A 118 5.85 -2.78 19.65
CA ALA A 118 5.00 -3.87 20.10
C ALA A 118 3.64 -3.91 19.34
N GLU A 119 3.02 -2.74 19.11
CA GLU A 119 1.78 -2.64 18.34
C GLU A 119 1.99 -2.98 16.86
N LYS A 120 3.12 -2.59 16.26
CA LYS A 120 3.49 -2.97 14.89
C LYS A 120 3.63 -4.49 14.76
N VAL A 121 4.30 -5.14 15.73
CA VAL A 121 4.44 -6.60 15.76
C VAL A 121 3.08 -7.30 15.87
N ILE A 122 2.20 -6.81 16.74
CA ILE A 122 0.84 -7.35 16.88
C ILE A 122 0.08 -7.19 15.55
N ALA A 123 0.09 -5.99 14.96
CA ALA A 123 -0.59 -5.72 13.70
C ALA A 123 -0.11 -6.64 12.57
N CYS A 124 1.21 -6.81 12.39
CA CYS A 124 1.77 -7.71 11.38
C CYS A 124 1.24 -9.13 11.51
N LYS A 125 1.18 -9.68 12.75
CA LYS A 125 0.67 -11.02 13.00
C LYS A 125 -0.82 -11.15 12.71
N LEU A 126 -1.64 -10.15 13.08
CA LEU A 126 -3.07 -10.12 12.78
C LEU A 126 -3.33 -10.06 11.27
N ILE A 127 -2.56 -9.24 10.55
CA ILE A 127 -2.64 -9.08 9.10
C ILE A 127 -2.33 -10.40 8.39
N GLU A 128 -1.28 -11.09 8.82
CA GLU A 128 -0.92 -12.40 8.29
C GLU A 128 -2.01 -13.45 8.60
N ALA A 129 -2.51 -13.50 9.84
CA ALA A 129 -3.57 -14.42 10.24
C ALA A 129 -4.88 -14.16 9.48
N ALA A 130 -5.16 -12.91 9.12
CA ALA A 130 -6.34 -12.53 8.32
C ALA A 130 -6.20 -12.84 6.82
N GLY A 131 -5.02 -13.29 6.35
CA GLY A 131 -4.78 -13.69 4.98
C GLY A 131 -4.50 -12.52 4.02
N ALA A 132 -4.12 -11.35 4.51
CA ALA A 132 -3.71 -10.25 3.65
C ALA A 132 -2.32 -10.50 3.05
N HIS A 133 -2.05 -9.90 1.89
CA HIS A 133 -0.86 -10.18 1.07
C HIS A 133 0.34 -9.32 1.47
N TYR A 134 0.08 -8.12 1.99
CA TYR A 134 1.13 -7.16 2.37
C TYR A 134 0.83 -6.48 3.69
N VAL A 135 1.90 -6.16 4.42
CA VAL A 135 1.94 -5.08 5.41
C VAL A 135 2.54 -3.83 4.75
N LYS A 136 1.93 -2.66 4.97
CA LYS A 136 2.41 -1.38 4.42
C LYS A 136 2.66 -0.39 5.55
N THR A 137 3.75 0.36 5.48
CA THR A 137 4.17 1.24 6.57
C THR A 137 3.23 2.41 6.83
N SER A 138 2.84 3.15 5.79
CA SER A 138 2.30 4.50 5.97
C SER A 138 1.31 4.88 4.88
N THR A 139 0.41 5.83 5.21
CA THR A 139 -0.49 6.48 4.24
C THR A 139 0.20 7.59 3.46
N GLY A 140 1.19 8.26 4.06
CA GLY A 140 1.81 9.49 3.58
C GLY A 140 1.15 10.77 4.12
N PHE A 141 0.13 10.65 4.98
CA PHE A 141 -0.57 11.77 5.61
C PHE A 141 -0.19 11.97 7.09
N ALA A 142 0.50 11.00 7.69
CA ALA A 142 1.04 11.12 9.03
C ALA A 142 2.31 11.99 9.05
N PRO A 143 2.77 12.45 10.22
CA PRO A 143 3.97 13.30 10.36
C PRO A 143 5.25 12.65 9.82
N THR A 144 5.35 11.32 9.85
CA THR A 144 6.49 10.56 9.33
C THR A 144 6.02 9.46 8.37
N GLY A 145 6.88 9.13 7.39
CA GLY A 145 6.67 8.02 6.47
C GLY A 145 7.44 6.76 6.89
N ALA A 146 7.83 5.96 5.90
CA ALA A 146 8.61 4.74 6.13
C ALA A 146 9.99 5.05 6.72
N THR A 147 10.40 4.23 7.68
CA THR A 147 11.77 4.24 8.25
C THR A 147 12.43 2.88 8.05
N LEU A 148 13.76 2.86 7.99
CA LEU A 148 14.53 1.61 7.87
C LEU A 148 14.28 0.67 9.06
N ALA A 149 14.13 1.23 10.26
CA ALA A 149 13.84 0.46 11.47
C ALA A 149 12.47 -0.24 11.35
N ASP A 150 11.45 0.47 10.87
CA ASP A 150 10.12 -0.10 10.66
C ASP A 150 10.12 -1.21 9.61
N VAL A 151 10.79 -1.00 8.48
CA VAL A 151 10.91 -2.00 7.43
C VAL A 151 11.56 -3.28 7.98
N LYS A 152 12.69 -3.16 8.68
CA LYS A 152 13.38 -4.30 9.30
C LYS A 152 12.48 -5.03 10.32
N LEU A 153 11.78 -4.29 11.17
CA LEU A 153 10.88 -4.85 12.17
C LEU A 153 9.72 -5.62 11.51
N MET A 154 9.06 -5.02 10.51
CA MET A 154 7.96 -5.63 9.79
C MET A 154 8.42 -6.88 9.02
N ARG A 155 9.57 -6.79 8.33
CA ARG A 155 10.13 -7.97 7.62
C ARG A 155 10.50 -9.10 8.56
N ALA A 156 11.11 -8.81 9.71
CA ALA A 156 11.46 -9.82 10.71
C ALA A 156 10.24 -10.44 11.41
N THR A 157 9.11 -9.72 11.43
CA THR A 157 7.89 -10.18 12.10
C THR A 157 7.02 -11.06 11.20
N CYS A 158 6.92 -10.71 9.91
CA CYS A 158 6.09 -11.44 8.95
C CYS A 158 6.81 -12.68 8.41
N SER A 159 6.05 -13.75 8.13
CA SER A 159 6.58 -14.88 7.36
C SER A 159 6.86 -14.47 5.89
N PRO A 160 7.59 -15.30 5.13
CA PRO A 160 7.82 -15.04 3.70
C PRO A 160 6.54 -14.97 2.85
N LYS A 161 5.40 -15.41 3.36
CA LYS A 161 4.10 -15.35 2.66
C LYS A 161 3.55 -13.93 2.61
N VAL A 162 3.88 -13.08 3.58
CA VAL A 162 3.44 -11.68 3.65
C VAL A 162 4.57 -10.77 3.22
N LYS A 163 4.29 -9.96 2.21
CA LYS A 163 5.24 -9.01 1.62
C LYS A 163 5.22 -7.69 2.39
N VAL A 164 6.28 -6.91 2.25
CA VAL A 164 6.43 -5.60 2.90
C VAL A 164 6.43 -4.49 1.86
N LYS A 165 5.55 -3.49 2.04
CA LYS A 165 5.53 -2.27 1.21
C LYS A 165 5.95 -1.06 2.04
N SER A 166 6.99 -0.36 1.62
CA SER A 166 7.31 0.97 2.12
C SER A 166 6.47 2.04 1.42
N ALA A 167 6.05 3.06 2.13
CA ALA A 167 5.35 4.22 1.57
C ALA A 167 5.55 5.46 2.44
N GLY A 168 5.46 6.64 1.81
CA GLY A 168 5.67 7.92 2.47
C GLY A 168 7.16 8.24 2.65
N GLY A 169 7.61 9.34 2.04
CA GLY A 169 8.95 9.88 2.23
C GLY A 169 10.07 9.24 1.42
N VAL A 170 9.81 8.24 0.57
CA VAL A 170 10.83 7.65 -0.32
C VAL A 170 11.06 8.60 -1.49
N LYS A 171 12.21 9.30 -1.52
CA LYS A 171 12.50 10.40 -2.45
C LYS A 171 13.76 10.24 -3.28
N SER A 172 14.64 9.29 -2.95
CA SER A 172 15.90 9.05 -3.64
C SER A 172 16.10 7.58 -3.97
N LEU A 173 16.95 7.32 -4.96
CA LEU A 173 17.35 5.97 -5.32
C LEU A 173 18.09 5.27 -4.17
N ASP A 174 19.02 5.97 -3.53
CA ASP A 174 19.80 5.39 -2.43
C ASP A 174 18.90 4.92 -1.29
N GLN A 175 17.89 5.73 -0.91
CA GLN A 175 16.90 5.34 0.11
C GLN A 175 16.06 4.13 -0.34
N LEU A 176 15.67 4.07 -1.62
CA LEU A 176 14.95 2.92 -2.16
C LEU A 176 15.81 1.64 -2.08
N LEU A 177 17.08 1.73 -2.47
CA LEU A 177 18.02 0.59 -2.43
C LEU A 177 18.26 0.13 -0.99
N GLU A 178 18.43 1.06 -0.03
CA GLU A 178 18.54 0.73 1.38
C GLU A 178 17.31 -0.03 1.91
N PHE A 179 16.11 0.36 1.49
CA PHE A 179 14.88 -0.33 1.87
C PHE A 179 14.75 -1.70 1.19
N LEU A 180 15.19 -1.83 -0.07
CA LEU A 180 15.25 -3.13 -0.76
C LEU A 180 16.19 -4.10 -0.05
N ASP A 181 17.37 -3.65 0.34
CA ASP A 181 18.33 -4.44 1.13
C ASP A 181 17.76 -4.84 2.50
N ALA A 182 16.90 -4.01 3.07
CA ALA A 182 16.19 -4.31 4.32
C ALA A 182 15.01 -5.27 4.15
N GLY A 183 14.64 -5.64 2.91
CA GLY A 183 13.67 -6.68 2.60
C GLY A 183 12.27 -6.19 2.28
N ILE A 184 12.09 -4.99 1.70
CA ILE A 184 10.81 -4.65 1.09
C ILE A 184 10.62 -5.36 -0.24
N ASP A 185 9.36 -5.64 -0.57
CA ASP A 185 8.95 -6.21 -1.86
C ASP A 185 8.36 -5.13 -2.79
N ARG A 186 7.98 -3.99 -2.25
CA ARG A 186 7.35 -2.89 -2.99
C ARG A 186 7.65 -1.55 -2.32
N SER A 187 7.81 -0.51 -3.11
CA SER A 187 7.84 0.87 -2.61
C SER A 187 6.77 1.72 -3.29
N GLY A 188 6.13 2.60 -2.52
CA GLY A 188 5.23 3.63 -3.03
C GLY A 188 5.87 5.01 -2.89
N SER A 189 6.03 5.72 -4.01
CA SER A 189 6.63 7.05 -4.06
C SER A 189 5.91 7.94 -5.06
N SER A 190 5.84 9.23 -4.76
CA SER A 190 5.47 10.29 -5.72
C SER A 190 6.68 10.78 -6.54
N SER A 191 7.90 10.34 -6.20
CA SER A 191 9.15 10.68 -6.89
C SER A 191 9.58 9.62 -7.89
N THR A 192 8.64 8.83 -8.43
CA THR A 192 8.90 7.67 -9.29
C THR A 192 9.81 8.02 -10.47
N ALA A 193 9.49 9.09 -11.21
CA ALA A 193 10.27 9.48 -12.39
C ALA A 193 11.73 9.79 -12.03
N SER A 194 11.98 10.62 -11.01
CA SER A 194 13.34 11.01 -10.63
C SER A 194 14.17 9.82 -10.11
N ILE A 195 13.55 8.91 -9.36
CA ILE A 195 14.23 7.71 -8.85
C ILE A 195 14.61 6.78 -9.99
N LEU A 196 13.69 6.55 -10.95
CA LEU A 196 13.93 5.64 -12.06
C LEU A 196 14.84 6.25 -13.13
N ASP A 197 14.79 7.56 -13.39
CA ASP A 197 15.76 8.24 -14.25
C ASP A 197 17.19 8.15 -13.67
N GLU A 198 17.34 8.31 -12.35
CA GLU A 198 18.63 8.13 -11.67
C GLU A 198 19.12 6.67 -11.79
N PHE A 199 18.23 5.70 -11.59
CA PHE A 199 18.54 4.28 -11.74
C PHE A 199 19.03 3.96 -13.17
N ILE A 200 18.27 4.40 -14.18
CA ILE A 200 18.61 4.19 -15.59
C ILE A 200 19.97 4.83 -15.95
N SER A 201 20.21 6.02 -15.41
CA SER A 201 21.49 6.74 -15.62
C SER A 201 22.69 5.99 -15.02
N LYS A 202 22.52 5.34 -13.86
CA LYS A 202 23.60 4.61 -13.16
C LYS A 202 23.82 3.19 -13.69
N TYR A 203 22.74 2.50 -14.05
CA TYR A 203 22.78 1.05 -14.30
C TYR A 203 22.31 0.64 -15.71
N GLY A 204 21.78 1.56 -16.49
CA GLY A 204 21.19 1.25 -17.79
C GLY A 204 19.72 0.86 -17.69
N ARG A 205 19.08 0.74 -18.84
CA ARG A 205 17.73 0.19 -19.01
C ARG A 205 17.91 -1.08 -19.86
N ASP A 206 17.76 -2.22 -19.22
CA ASP A 206 17.71 -3.52 -19.95
C ASP A 206 16.30 -3.79 -20.45
#